data_8c2620993b2ddfb470bbe07a82e91fb8
#
_entry.id   8c2620993b2ddfb470bbe07a82e91fb8
#
_cell.length_a   1.000
_cell.length_b   1.000
_cell.length_c   1.000
_cell.angle_alpha   90.00
_cell.angle_beta   90.00
_cell.angle_gamma   90.00
#
_symmetry.space_group_name_H-M   'P 1'
#
loop_
_entity.id
_entity.type
_entity.pdbx_description
1 polymer ?
#
loop_
_entity_poly.entity_id
_entity_poly.type
_entity_poly.pdbx_seq_one_letter_code
_entity_poly.pdbx_strand_id
1 'polypeptide(L)'
;IVLMSQPIFSPEKHYLGTVTGSIYLQKENLISEILSTTYSYKKSYMYVIDNHNKIIFHPDKNRIGEVVQHNNGLNAMYQKQHGYIQLTNSKGINNLAGFAHIPSVNWIVVSQQPTEELLVQANAIIIKATIGIFIFYLFMFFVIWKITQYISSPLNGLAQMAGMLATPETEQKITEVDPWYFEVMRFRTALLS
;
A
#
# COMPACT_ATOMS: atom_id res chain seq x y z
N ILE A 1 5.91 26.32 -27.04
CA ILE A 1 4.58 26.90 -27.30
C ILE A 1 3.71 25.82 -27.92
N VAL A 2 2.51 25.64 -27.41
CA VAL A 2 1.45 24.85 -28.05
C VAL A 2 0.53 25.82 -28.77
N LEU A 3 0.25 25.58 -30.04
CA LEU A 3 -0.64 26.36 -30.85
C LEU A 3 -1.92 25.54 -31.11
N MET A 4 -3.05 26.16 -30.89
CA MET A 4 -4.37 25.62 -31.22
C MET A 4 -5.00 26.57 -32.22
N SER A 5 -5.43 26.05 -33.35
CA SER A 5 -6.05 26.87 -34.40
C SER A 5 -7.34 26.24 -34.91
N GLN A 6 -8.33 27.09 -35.14
CA GLN A 6 -9.64 26.71 -35.63
C GLN A 6 -9.98 27.57 -36.87
N PRO A 7 -10.30 26.97 -38.03
CA PRO A 7 -10.72 27.72 -39.19
C PRO A 7 -12.11 28.32 -38.96
N ILE A 8 -12.32 29.51 -39.51
CA ILE A 8 -13.59 30.23 -39.50
C ILE A 8 -14.16 30.17 -40.92
N PHE A 9 -15.40 29.80 -41.02
CA PHE A 9 -16.14 29.75 -42.29
C PHE A 9 -17.38 30.66 -42.25
N SER A 10 -17.77 31.23 -43.40
CA SER A 10 -19.06 31.91 -43.53
C SER A 10 -20.23 30.91 -43.49
N PRO A 11 -21.49 31.36 -43.31
CA PRO A 11 -22.66 30.48 -43.43
C PRO A 11 -22.70 29.68 -44.75
N GLU A 12 -22.14 30.26 -45.83
CA GLU A 12 -22.03 29.64 -47.17
C GLU A 12 -20.79 28.74 -47.31
N LYS A 13 -20.09 28.43 -46.18
CA LYS A 13 -18.87 27.60 -46.12
C LYS A 13 -17.62 28.19 -46.81
N HIS A 14 -17.58 29.50 -47.08
CA HIS A 14 -16.34 30.11 -47.52
C HIS A 14 -15.39 30.33 -46.37
N TYR A 15 -14.11 30.01 -46.54
CA TYR A 15 -13.07 30.21 -45.55
C TYR A 15 -12.83 31.71 -45.33
N LEU A 16 -13.00 32.17 -44.09
CA LEU A 16 -12.84 33.58 -43.69
C LEU A 16 -11.50 33.85 -42.99
N GLY A 17 -10.89 32.80 -42.39
CA GLY A 17 -9.66 32.96 -41.66
C GLY A 17 -9.49 31.88 -40.60
N THR A 18 -8.55 32.11 -39.70
CA THR A 18 -8.25 31.17 -38.62
C THR A 18 -8.09 31.92 -37.30
N VAL A 19 -8.72 31.44 -36.24
CA VAL A 19 -8.42 31.85 -34.87
C VAL A 19 -7.33 30.95 -34.33
N THR A 20 -6.27 31.54 -33.77
CA THR A 20 -5.15 30.81 -33.15
C THR A 20 -4.95 31.24 -31.72
N GLY A 21 -4.97 30.29 -30.81
CA GLY A 21 -4.56 30.43 -29.42
C GLY A 21 -3.16 29.86 -29.20
N SER A 22 -2.36 30.48 -28.33
CA SER A 22 -1.03 29.99 -27.98
C SER A 22 -0.88 29.80 -26.47
N ILE A 23 -0.34 28.64 -26.08
CA ILE A 23 0.01 28.34 -24.69
C ILE A 23 1.52 28.32 -24.55
N TYR A 24 2.04 29.19 -23.70
CA TYR A 24 3.47 29.25 -23.40
C TYR A 24 3.79 28.24 -22.29
N LEU A 25 4.38 27.10 -22.62
CA LEU A 25 4.61 25.98 -21.71
C LEU A 25 5.58 26.30 -20.56
N GLN A 26 6.53 27.23 -20.77
CA GLN A 26 7.49 27.61 -19.75
C GLN A 26 6.95 28.64 -18.74
N LYS A 27 5.86 29.32 -19.07
CA LYS A 27 5.15 30.22 -18.16
C LYS A 27 4.09 29.44 -17.37
N GLU A 28 3.59 30.05 -16.31
CA GLU A 28 2.42 29.54 -15.62
C GLU A 28 1.23 29.55 -16.58
N ASN A 29 0.58 28.40 -16.70
CA ASN A 29 -0.55 28.18 -17.59
C ASN A 29 -1.49 27.15 -16.97
N LEU A 30 -2.70 27.04 -17.52
CA LEU A 30 -3.75 26.16 -17.04
C LEU A 30 -3.27 24.67 -16.95
N ILE A 31 -2.46 24.21 -17.91
CA ILE A 31 -1.93 22.85 -17.90
C ILE A 31 -1.01 22.65 -16.68
N SER A 32 -0.11 23.61 -16.44
CA SER A 32 0.82 23.53 -15.30
C SER A 32 0.07 23.61 -13.96
N GLU A 33 -0.99 24.39 -13.87
CA GLU A 33 -1.83 24.53 -12.67
C GLU A 33 -2.55 23.20 -12.37
N ILE A 34 -3.26 22.64 -13.32
CA ILE A 34 -4.00 21.37 -13.15
C ILE A 34 -3.05 20.23 -12.79
N LEU A 35 -1.92 20.11 -13.46
CA LEU A 35 -1.00 18.99 -13.26
C LEU A 35 -0.18 19.12 -11.97
N SER A 36 0.13 20.34 -11.51
CA SER A 36 0.87 20.55 -10.27
C SER A 36 0.02 20.35 -9.01
N THR A 37 -1.27 20.67 -9.06
CA THR A 37 -2.19 20.50 -7.92
C THR A 37 -2.56 19.03 -7.65
N THR A 38 -2.47 18.18 -8.66
CA THR A 38 -2.91 16.78 -8.58
C THR A 38 -1.90 15.87 -7.88
N TYR A 39 -0.63 16.28 -7.73
CA TYR A 39 0.44 15.41 -7.21
C TYR A 39 1.19 16.01 -6.03
N SER A 40 0.90 15.49 -4.83
CA SER A 40 1.52 15.93 -3.55
C SER A 40 2.41 14.86 -2.90
N TYR A 41 2.81 13.80 -3.62
CA TYR A 41 3.70 12.80 -3.04
C TYR A 41 5.16 13.20 -3.21
N LYS A 42 5.93 13.16 -2.10
CA LYS A 42 7.37 13.40 -2.10
C LYS A 42 8.04 12.51 -3.16
N LYS A 43 8.74 13.12 -4.13
CA LYS A 43 9.48 12.49 -5.24
C LYS A 43 8.65 11.84 -6.37
N SER A 44 7.32 11.76 -6.27
CA SER A 44 6.48 11.43 -7.41
C SER A 44 6.29 12.67 -8.27
N TYR A 45 6.30 12.51 -9.56
CA TYR A 45 6.05 13.60 -10.48
C TYR A 45 5.34 13.15 -11.74
N MET A 46 4.68 14.09 -12.39
CA MET A 46 4.00 13.88 -13.64
C MET A 46 4.69 14.69 -14.74
N TYR A 47 4.73 14.15 -15.92
CA TYR A 47 5.15 14.87 -17.12
C TYR A 47 4.26 14.48 -18.30
N VAL A 48 4.27 15.32 -19.33
CA VAL A 48 3.50 15.10 -20.55
C VAL A 48 4.43 15.22 -21.73
N ILE A 49 4.31 14.29 -22.67
CA ILE A 49 5.02 14.29 -23.93
C ILE A 49 4.04 14.38 -25.12
N ASP A 50 4.47 15.03 -26.18
CA ASP A 50 3.74 15.10 -27.44
C ASP A 50 4.04 13.88 -28.34
N ASN A 51 3.45 13.87 -29.53
CA ASN A 51 3.64 12.84 -30.55
C ASN A 51 5.06 12.77 -31.16
N HIS A 52 5.93 13.72 -30.82
CA HIS A 52 7.35 13.75 -31.22
C HIS A 52 8.27 13.43 -30.04
N ASN A 53 7.74 12.87 -28.94
CA ASN A 53 8.44 12.61 -27.69
C ASN A 53 8.99 13.86 -27.01
N LYS A 54 8.50 15.03 -27.35
CA LYS A 54 8.93 16.28 -26.74
C LYS A 54 8.19 16.53 -25.45
N ILE A 55 8.90 16.85 -24.39
CA ILE A 55 8.31 17.18 -23.09
C ILE A 55 7.59 18.52 -23.20
N ILE A 56 6.28 18.52 -23.01
CA ILE A 56 5.43 19.71 -23.00
C ILE A 56 5.06 20.17 -21.58
N PHE A 57 5.15 19.27 -20.62
CA PHE A 57 5.02 19.59 -19.20
C PHE A 57 6.01 18.74 -18.38
N HIS A 58 6.68 19.36 -17.43
CA HIS A 58 7.54 18.72 -16.44
C HIS A 58 7.67 19.63 -15.21
N PRO A 59 7.73 19.11 -13.94
CA PRO A 59 7.96 19.93 -12.75
C PRO A 59 9.26 20.73 -12.80
N ASP A 60 10.32 20.12 -13.35
CA ASP A 60 11.56 20.84 -13.68
C ASP A 60 11.36 21.54 -15.05
N LYS A 61 11.15 22.85 -15.01
CA LYS A 61 10.88 23.67 -16.18
C LYS A 61 12.02 23.64 -17.22
N ASN A 62 13.26 23.34 -16.80
CA ASN A 62 14.42 23.25 -17.71
C ASN A 62 14.28 22.06 -18.69
N ARG A 63 13.51 21.05 -18.32
CA ARG A 63 13.28 19.87 -19.15
C ARG A 63 12.18 20.06 -20.21
N ILE A 64 11.41 21.12 -20.10
CA ILE A 64 10.35 21.42 -21.09
C ILE A 64 11.00 21.75 -22.44
N GLY A 65 10.62 20.97 -23.45
CA GLY A 65 11.19 21.08 -24.80
C GLY A 65 12.26 20.03 -25.10
N GLU A 66 12.75 19.28 -24.11
CA GLU A 66 13.64 18.14 -24.35
C GLU A 66 12.88 17.03 -25.10
N VAL A 67 13.59 16.32 -25.97
CA VAL A 67 13.09 15.11 -26.63
C VAL A 67 13.50 13.91 -25.80
N VAL A 68 12.52 13.16 -25.31
CA VAL A 68 12.77 11.92 -24.57
C VAL A 68 13.35 10.90 -25.56
N GLN A 69 14.55 10.39 -25.24
CA GLN A 69 15.18 9.39 -26.10
C GLN A 69 14.33 8.12 -26.18
N HIS A 70 14.29 7.55 -27.36
CA HIS A 70 13.55 6.32 -27.63
C HIS A 70 14.14 5.18 -26.78
N ASN A 71 13.34 4.63 -25.87
CA ASN A 71 13.72 3.53 -24.99
C ASN A 71 12.57 2.51 -24.92
N ASN A 72 12.85 1.36 -24.31
CA ASN A 72 11.85 0.29 -24.18
C ASN A 72 10.57 0.75 -23.44
N GLY A 73 10.68 1.74 -22.56
CA GLY A 73 9.53 2.32 -21.85
C GLY A 73 8.58 3.07 -22.79
N LEU A 74 9.13 3.94 -23.64
CA LEU A 74 8.34 4.67 -24.64
C LEU A 74 7.66 3.72 -25.62
N ASN A 75 8.39 2.72 -26.15
CA ASN A 75 7.81 1.73 -27.05
C ASN A 75 6.61 1.00 -26.43
N ALA A 76 6.72 0.60 -25.17
CA ALA A 76 5.62 -0.05 -24.47
C ALA A 76 4.44 0.91 -24.23
N MET A 77 4.70 2.20 -24.00
CA MET A 77 3.64 3.20 -23.85
C MET A 77 2.88 3.41 -25.17
N TYR A 78 3.55 3.42 -26.32
CA TYR A 78 2.91 3.57 -27.63
C TYR A 78 2.05 2.38 -28.05
N GLN A 79 2.35 1.18 -27.53
CA GLN A 79 1.58 -0.02 -27.85
C GLN A 79 0.25 -0.13 -27.11
N LYS A 80 0.05 0.65 -26.04
CA LYS A 80 -1.14 0.58 -25.19
C LYS A 80 -1.72 1.97 -24.96
N GLN A 81 -3.03 2.08 -24.88
CA GLN A 81 -3.69 3.35 -24.60
C GLN A 81 -3.46 3.84 -23.17
N HIS A 82 -3.32 2.93 -22.22
CA HIS A 82 -3.02 3.21 -20.81
C HIS A 82 -2.39 1.99 -20.15
N GLY A 83 -1.72 2.19 -19.07
CA GLY A 83 -1.10 1.08 -18.33
C GLY A 83 -0.05 1.56 -17.34
N TYR A 84 0.77 0.61 -16.91
CA TYR A 84 1.95 0.89 -16.09
C TYR A 84 3.15 0.13 -16.62
N ILE A 85 4.32 0.67 -16.33
CA ILE A 85 5.60 0.10 -16.73
C ILE A 85 6.68 0.47 -15.72
N GLN A 86 7.63 -0.43 -15.52
CA GLN A 86 8.86 -0.12 -14.79
C GLN A 86 9.90 0.39 -15.77
N LEU A 87 10.48 1.55 -15.48
CA LEU A 87 11.49 2.18 -16.32
C LEU A 87 12.58 2.84 -15.48
N THR A 88 13.76 2.95 -16.06
CA THR A 88 14.86 3.72 -15.48
C THR A 88 14.84 5.12 -16.11
N ASN A 89 14.79 6.15 -15.28
CA ASN A 89 14.80 7.53 -15.78
C ASN A 89 16.19 7.98 -16.21
N SER A 90 16.30 9.18 -16.77
CA SER A 90 17.57 9.78 -17.24
C SER A 90 18.62 9.98 -16.13
N LYS A 91 18.24 9.84 -14.84
CA LYS A 91 19.14 9.91 -13.68
C LYS A 91 19.57 8.53 -13.17
N GLY A 92 19.24 7.45 -13.89
CA GLY A 92 19.55 6.08 -13.48
C GLY A 92 18.64 5.53 -12.36
N ILE A 93 17.55 6.22 -12.01
CA ILE A 93 16.63 5.80 -10.94
C ILE A 93 15.53 4.92 -11.54
N ASN A 94 15.30 3.76 -10.92
CA ASN A 94 14.21 2.88 -11.28
C ASN A 94 12.88 3.46 -10.77
N ASN A 95 11.93 3.62 -11.68
CA ASN A 95 10.61 4.17 -11.38
C ASN A 95 9.52 3.20 -11.83
N LEU A 96 8.43 3.18 -11.09
CA LEU A 96 7.16 2.68 -11.56
C LEU A 96 6.43 3.86 -12.20
N ALA A 97 6.07 3.72 -13.48
CA ALA A 97 5.39 4.74 -14.25
C ALA A 97 4.02 4.25 -14.70
N GLY A 98 2.98 4.99 -14.35
CA GLY A 98 1.66 4.89 -14.94
C GLY A 98 1.56 5.84 -16.14
N PHE A 99 0.89 5.45 -17.20
CA PHE A 99 0.73 6.29 -18.39
C PHE A 99 -0.69 6.19 -18.97
N ALA A 100 -1.09 7.27 -19.63
CA ALA A 100 -2.34 7.32 -20.38
C ALA A 100 -2.20 8.22 -21.61
N HIS A 101 -2.80 7.80 -22.73
CA HIS A 101 -2.88 8.59 -23.94
C HIS A 101 -4.08 9.53 -23.90
N ILE A 102 -3.89 10.73 -24.45
CA ILE A 102 -4.96 11.69 -24.74
C ILE A 102 -5.17 11.68 -26.26
N PRO A 103 -6.14 10.93 -26.79
CA PRO A 103 -6.27 10.71 -28.23
C PRO A 103 -6.51 11.98 -29.04
N SER A 104 -7.24 12.96 -28.48
CA SER A 104 -7.61 14.21 -29.14
C SER A 104 -6.42 15.06 -29.57
N VAL A 105 -5.29 14.96 -28.86
CA VAL A 105 -4.07 15.72 -29.11
C VAL A 105 -2.84 14.83 -29.30
N ASN A 106 -3.04 13.52 -29.21
CA ASN A 106 -1.99 12.50 -29.32
C ASN A 106 -0.82 12.74 -28.34
N TRP A 107 -1.16 13.09 -27.09
CA TRP A 107 -0.20 13.27 -26.01
C TRP A 107 -0.21 12.06 -25.09
N ILE A 108 0.91 11.84 -24.40
CA ILE A 108 1.02 10.82 -23.34
C ILE A 108 1.28 11.55 -22.03
N VAL A 109 0.41 11.32 -21.06
CA VAL A 109 0.61 11.73 -19.67
C VAL A 109 1.28 10.58 -18.94
N VAL A 110 2.38 10.86 -18.27
CA VAL A 110 3.15 9.88 -17.51
C VAL A 110 3.30 10.35 -16.08
N SER A 111 2.93 9.48 -15.14
CA SER A 111 3.15 9.66 -13.71
C SER A 111 4.22 8.69 -13.25
N GLN A 112 5.27 9.19 -12.63
CA GLN A 112 6.40 8.39 -12.16
C GLN A 112 6.59 8.47 -10.66
N GLN A 113 6.93 7.32 -10.05
CA GLN A 113 7.34 7.24 -8.66
C GLN A 113 8.56 6.32 -8.52
N PRO A 114 9.61 6.73 -7.78
CA PRO A 114 10.76 5.87 -7.51
C PRO A 114 10.35 4.58 -6.82
N THR A 115 10.79 3.44 -7.35
CA THR A 115 10.44 2.11 -6.83
C THR A 115 10.96 1.92 -5.40
N GLU A 116 12.12 2.46 -5.08
CA GLU A 116 12.70 2.40 -3.73
C GLU A 116 11.79 3.05 -2.69
N GLU A 117 11.14 4.16 -3.01
CA GLU A 117 10.25 4.86 -2.08
C GLU A 117 8.96 4.07 -1.82
N LEU A 118 8.44 3.37 -2.82
CA LEU A 118 7.32 2.44 -2.67
C LEU A 118 7.68 1.30 -1.72
N LEU A 119 8.89 0.74 -1.86
CA LEU A 119 9.37 -0.34 -1.00
C LEU A 119 9.57 0.12 0.45
N VAL A 120 10.08 1.32 0.69
CA VAL A 120 10.23 1.88 2.04
C VAL A 120 8.88 2.03 2.74
N GLN A 121 7.86 2.53 2.03
CA GLN A 121 6.51 2.65 2.58
C GLN A 121 5.88 1.28 2.87
N ALA A 122 6.02 0.33 1.95
CA ALA A 122 5.54 -1.04 2.12
C ALA A 122 6.23 -1.73 3.30
N ASN A 123 7.55 -1.62 3.42
CA ASN A 123 8.31 -2.19 4.53
C ASN A 123 7.90 -1.61 5.88
N ALA A 124 7.63 -0.30 5.97
CA ALA A 124 7.16 0.33 7.21
C ALA A 124 5.81 -0.23 7.67
N ILE A 125 4.89 -0.52 6.74
CA ILE A 125 3.60 -1.15 7.04
C ILE A 125 3.81 -2.61 7.47
N ILE A 126 4.63 -3.36 6.77
CA ILE A 126 4.95 -4.77 7.07
C ILE A 126 5.56 -4.88 8.48
N ILE A 127 6.54 -4.03 8.81
CA ILE A 127 7.17 -4.04 10.15
C ILE A 127 6.13 -3.76 11.25
N LYS A 128 5.28 -2.75 11.08
CA LYS A 128 4.22 -2.43 12.06
C LYS A 128 3.24 -3.58 12.24
N ALA A 129 2.81 -4.21 11.13
CA ALA A 129 1.93 -5.37 11.17
C ALA A 129 2.58 -6.57 11.85
N THR A 130 3.86 -6.85 11.56
CA THR A 130 4.61 -7.95 12.18
C THR A 130 4.75 -7.75 13.68
N ILE A 131 5.06 -6.53 14.14
CA ILE A 131 5.13 -6.21 15.57
C ILE A 131 3.76 -6.42 16.23
N GLY A 132 2.67 -5.96 15.62
CA GLY A 132 1.31 -6.16 16.13
C GLY A 132 0.94 -7.64 16.28
N ILE A 133 1.26 -8.44 15.27
CA ILE A 133 1.05 -9.89 15.31
C ILE A 133 1.88 -10.54 16.41
N PHE A 134 3.14 -10.17 16.57
CA PHE A 134 4.01 -10.70 17.60
C PHE A 134 3.49 -10.39 19.02
N ILE A 135 3.05 -9.16 19.27
CA ILE A 135 2.43 -8.77 20.54
C ILE A 135 1.17 -9.59 20.81
N PHE A 136 0.34 -9.80 19.80
CA PHE A 136 -0.87 -10.62 19.91
C PHE A 136 -0.55 -12.08 20.27
N TYR A 137 0.45 -12.70 19.65
CA TYR A 137 0.87 -14.06 19.99
C TYR A 137 1.45 -14.15 21.40
N LEU A 138 2.22 -13.16 21.84
CA LEU A 138 2.73 -13.08 23.19
C LEU A 138 1.59 -12.98 24.23
N PHE A 139 0.59 -12.17 23.95
CA PHE A 139 -0.60 -12.07 24.80
C PHE A 139 -1.37 -13.39 24.87
N MET A 140 -1.64 -14.03 23.74
CA MET A 140 -2.30 -15.33 23.68
C MET A 140 -1.50 -16.41 24.39
N PHE A 141 -0.18 -16.44 24.24
CA PHE A 141 0.69 -17.34 24.97
C PHE A 141 0.54 -17.16 26.49
N PHE A 142 0.54 -15.92 26.97
CA PHE A 142 0.36 -15.61 28.38
C PHE A 142 -1.02 -16.04 28.90
N VAL A 143 -2.07 -15.81 28.15
CA VAL A 143 -3.42 -16.25 28.49
C VAL A 143 -3.49 -17.78 28.57
N ILE A 144 -2.99 -18.49 27.58
CA ILE A 144 -2.97 -19.96 27.57
C ILE A 144 -2.13 -20.48 28.75
N TRP A 145 -0.98 -19.90 29.01
CA TRP A 145 -0.14 -20.28 30.15
C TRP A 145 -0.86 -20.11 31.48
N LYS A 146 -1.55 -19.00 31.68
CA LYS A 146 -2.38 -18.75 32.87
C LYS A 146 -3.52 -19.75 32.99
N ILE A 147 -4.26 -20.01 31.91
CA ILE A 147 -5.34 -21.00 31.90
C ILE A 147 -4.81 -22.39 32.21
N THR A 148 -3.68 -22.78 31.64
CA THR A 148 -3.04 -24.09 31.91
C THR A 148 -2.67 -24.22 33.37
N GLN A 149 -2.03 -23.22 34.00
CA GLN A 149 -1.74 -23.26 35.41
C GLN A 149 -3.00 -23.35 36.28
N TYR A 150 -4.05 -22.61 35.89
CA TYR A 150 -5.31 -22.57 36.61
C TYR A 150 -6.08 -23.91 36.58
N ILE A 151 -6.00 -24.64 35.47
CA ILE A 151 -6.69 -25.92 35.27
C ILE A 151 -5.81 -27.09 35.77
N SER A 152 -4.52 -27.09 35.42
CA SER A 152 -3.64 -28.24 35.69
C SER A 152 -3.24 -28.37 37.15
N SER A 153 -3.16 -27.25 37.92
CA SER A 153 -2.78 -27.29 39.32
C SER A 153 -3.75 -28.12 40.18
N PRO A 154 -5.05 -27.88 40.18
CA PRO A 154 -6.00 -28.68 40.94
C PRO A 154 -6.13 -30.13 40.46
N LEU A 155 -6.01 -30.37 39.14
CA LEU A 155 -6.08 -31.74 38.58
C LEU A 155 -4.89 -32.59 39.01
N ASN A 156 -3.69 -32.03 39.08
CA ASN A 156 -2.51 -32.73 39.62
C ASN A 156 -2.67 -33.09 41.11
N GLY A 157 -3.29 -32.20 41.89
CA GLY A 157 -3.61 -32.47 43.28
C GLY A 157 -4.59 -33.65 43.43
N LEU A 158 -5.64 -33.70 42.58
CA LEU A 158 -6.59 -34.80 42.59
C LEU A 158 -5.98 -36.12 42.10
N ALA A 159 -5.11 -36.09 41.11
CA ALA A 159 -4.39 -37.27 40.62
C ALA A 159 -3.46 -37.87 41.69
N GLN A 160 -2.77 -37.00 42.48
CA GLN A 160 -1.97 -37.47 43.61
C GLN A 160 -2.84 -38.07 44.73
N MET A 161 -4.01 -37.49 45.00
CA MET A 161 -4.94 -38.03 45.98
C MET A 161 -5.50 -39.39 45.54
N ALA A 162 -5.91 -39.53 44.29
CA ALA A 162 -6.37 -40.81 43.75
C ALA A 162 -5.29 -41.89 43.82
N GLY A 163 -4.01 -41.55 43.67
CA GLY A 163 -2.88 -42.46 43.83
C GLY A 163 -2.62 -42.83 45.29
N MET A 164 -3.03 -42.00 46.27
CA MET A 164 -2.85 -42.24 47.71
C MET A 164 -4.00 -43.01 48.37
N LEU A 165 -5.17 -43.18 47.68
CA LEU A 165 -6.32 -43.93 48.17
C LEU A 165 -6.01 -45.40 48.46
N ALA A 166 -4.79 -45.85 48.17
CA ALA A 166 -4.30 -47.21 48.51
C ALA A 166 -3.67 -47.31 49.94
N THR A 167 -3.60 -46.20 50.71
CA THR A 167 -2.99 -46.19 52.05
C THR A 167 -3.86 -45.58 53.11
N PRO A 168 -3.88 -46.08 54.38
CA PRO A 168 -4.84 -45.65 55.44
C PRO A 168 -4.64 -44.24 56.02
N GLU A 169 -3.63 -43.49 55.57
CA GLU A 169 -3.33 -42.13 56.10
C GLU A 169 -3.94 -40.96 55.30
N THR A 170 -4.95 -41.23 54.46
CA THR A 170 -5.35 -40.34 53.33
C THR A 170 -6.39 -39.29 53.73
N GLU A 171 -7.16 -39.49 54.83
CA GLU A 171 -8.29 -38.61 55.13
C GLU A 171 -7.90 -37.15 55.44
N GLN A 172 -6.73 -36.90 56.00
CA GLN A 172 -6.30 -35.54 56.42
C GLN A 172 -5.81 -34.67 55.23
N LYS A 173 -5.32 -35.25 54.13
CA LYS A 173 -4.78 -34.50 53.00
C LYS A 173 -5.83 -34.07 51.95
N ILE A 174 -7.01 -34.70 51.95
CA ILE A 174 -8.09 -34.40 50.99
C ILE A 174 -8.73 -33.04 51.27
N THR A 175 -8.65 -32.54 52.51
CA THR A 175 -9.22 -31.24 52.93
C THR A 175 -8.42 -30.03 52.51
N GLU A 176 -7.16 -30.18 52.09
CA GLU A 176 -6.27 -29.05 51.72
C GLU A 176 -6.39 -28.54 50.28
N VAL A 177 -7.18 -29.22 49.39
CA VAL A 177 -7.36 -28.77 48.02
C VAL A 177 -8.51 -27.78 47.93
N ASP A 178 -8.19 -26.57 47.57
CA ASP A 178 -9.20 -25.50 47.37
C ASP A 178 -9.83 -25.66 45.96
N PRO A 179 -11.08 -26.17 45.87
CA PRO A 179 -11.71 -26.43 44.59
C PRO A 179 -12.42 -25.16 44.10
N TRP A 180 -11.83 -24.49 43.14
CA TRP A 180 -12.45 -23.35 42.49
C TRP A 180 -13.34 -23.73 41.29
N TYR A 181 -13.36 -24.99 40.92
CA TYR A 181 -14.08 -25.52 39.76
C TYR A 181 -15.17 -26.53 40.19
N PHE A 182 -16.40 -26.37 39.69
CA PHE A 182 -17.57 -27.08 40.18
C PHE A 182 -17.47 -28.61 40.09
N GLU A 183 -16.86 -29.14 39.01
CA GLU A 183 -16.65 -30.57 38.82
C GLU A 183 -15.61 -31.13 39.81
N VAL A 184 -14.57 -30.37 40.12
CA VAL A 184 -13.56 -30.72 41.11
C VAL A 184 -14.19 -30.75 42.51
N MET A 185 -15.08 -29.82 42.79
CA MET A 185 -15.84 -29.81 44.06
C MET A 185 -16.77 -31.04 44.18
N ARG A 186 -17.49 -31.41 43.12
CA ARG A 186 -18.32 -32.62 43.06
C ARG A 186 -17.52 -33.88 43.25
N PHE A 187 -16.36 -33.97 42.63
CA PHE A 187 -15.48 -35.14 42.75
C PHE A 187 -14.90 -35.27 44.15
N ARG A 188 -14.50 -34.15 44.78
CA ARG A 188 -14.08 -34.10 46.18
C ARG A 188 -15.19 -34.60 47.11
N THR A 189 -16.42 -34.14 46.92
CA THR A 189 -17.56 -34.55 47.77
C THR A 189 -17.84 -36.05 47.60
N ALA A 190 -17.71 -36.59 46.43
CA ALA A 190 -17.87 -38.03 46.19
C ALA A 190 -16.76 -38.91 46.76
N LEU A 191 -15.56 -38.38 46.95
CA LEU A 191 -14.45 -39.07 47.59
C LEU A 191 -14.52 -39.07 49.15
N LEU A 192 -15.23 -38.11 49.72
CA LEU A 192 -15.41 -37.95 51.15
C LEU A 192 -16.68 -38.62 51.72
N SER A 193 -17.55 -39.11 50.83
CA SER A 193 -18.78 -39.88 51.17
C SER A 193 -18.51 -41.38 51.15
#